data_2effca471bacc44f18b01aa52ab7f10d
#
_entry.id   2effca471bacc44f18b01aa52ab7f10d
#
_cell.length_a   1.000
_cell.length_b   1.000
_cell.length_c   1.000
_cell.angle_alpha   90.00
_cell.angle_beta   90.00
_cell.angle_gamma   90.00
#
_symmetry.space_group_name_H-M   'P 1'
#
loop_
_entity.id
_entity.type
_entity.pdbx_description
1 polymer ?
#
loop_
_entity_poly.entity_id
_entity_poly.type
_entity_poly.pdbx_seq_one_letter_code
_entity_poly.pdbx_strand_id
1 'polypeptide(L)'
;MTGTTPETSLPHLPKAPNLIELLIHTQEVEWREKSLKGVAEKMLWRDETTGASIALIRFSKGASIPKPHMHASNQFMYCLSGKYEYTATGVTLLPGSFYCNPKGN
;
A
#
# COMPACT_ATOMS: atom_id res chain seq x y z
N MET A 1 25.32 10.81 -1.95
CA MET A 1 24.74 10.25 -3.15
C MET A 1 24.61 11.32 -4.22
N THR A 2 25.18 11.05 -5.33
CA THR A 2 25.28 12.05 -6.37
C THR A 2 24.50 11.70 -7.63
N GLY A 3 23.88 10.57 -7.65
CA GLY A 3 23.29 10.07 -8.87
C GLY A 3 21.99 10.78 -9.24
N THR A 4 22.09 12.00 -9.64
CA THR A 4 20.93 12.69 -10.15
C THR A 4 20.73 12.32 -11.59
N THR A 5 19.71 11.52 -11.82
CA THR A 5 19.21 11.36 -13.18
C THR A 5 18.31 12.54 -13.45
N PRO A 6 18.58 13.33 -14.46
CA PRO A 6 17.70 14.44 -14.79
C PRO A 6 16.30 13.92 -15.09
N GLU A 7 15.30 14.57 -14.55
CA GLU A 7 13.91 14.22 -14.84
C GLU A 7 13.61 14.32 -16.32
N THR A 8 14.32 15.18 -17.01
CA THR A 8 14.20 15.35 -18.46
C THR A 8 14.56 14.10 -19.24
N SER A 9 15.22 13.12 -18.60
CA SER A 9 15.51 11.86 -19.27
C SER A 9 14.25 11.01 -19.50
N LEU A 10 13.14 11.35 -18.83
CA LEU A 10 11.87 10.64 -18.97
C LEU A 10 10.72 11.60 -19.30
N PRO A 11 10.88 12.40 -20.38
CA PRO A 11 9.87 13.44 -20.68
C PRO A 11 8.54 12.87 -21.13
N HIS A 12 8.49 11.60 -21.50
CA HIS A 12 7.26 10.94 -21.93
C HIS A 12 6.36 10.51 -20.77
N LEU A 13 6.88 10.52 -19.54
CA LEU A 13 6.10 10.16 -18.39
C LEU A 13 5.30 11.37 -17.90
N PRO A 14 4.00 11.21 -17.71
CA PRO A 14 3.18 12.30 -17.20
C PRO A 14 3.57 12.64 -15.76
N LYS A 15 3.53 13.92 -15.42
CA LYS A 15 3.68 14.35 -14.04
C LYS A 15 2.40 14.08 -13.29
N ALA A 16 2.52 13.67 -12.02
CA ALA A 16 1.40 13.56 -11.13
C ALA A 16 1.20 14.94 -10.49
N PRO A 17 0.17 15.71 -10.88
CA PRO A 17 0.05 17.09 -10.43
C PRO A 17 -0.15 17.24 -8.93
N ASN A 18 -0.68 16.21 -8.28
CA ASN A 18 -0.94 16.23 -6.86
C ASN A 18 0.16 15.54 -6.04
N LEU A 19 1.23 15.13 -6.69
CA LEU A 19 2.33 14.48 -6.01
C LEU A 19 3.42 15.50 -5.72
N ILE A 20 3.69 15.71 -4.46
CA ILE A 20 4.72 16.64 -3.97
C ILE A 20 5.82 15.85 -3.27
N GLU A 21 6.97 16.48 -3.10
CA GLU A 21 8.01 15.84 -2.30
C GLU A 21 7.50 15.65 -0.88
N LEU A 22 7.68 14.44 -0.34
CA LEU A 22 7.16 14.08 0.96
C LEU A 22 8.14 13.16 1.66
N LEU A 23 8.50 13.51 2.88
CA LEU A 23 9.31 12.65 3.74
C LEU A 23 8.55 12.40 5.04
N ILE A 24 8.33 11.15 5.36
CA ILE A 24 7.62 10.75 6.57
C ILE A 24 8.48 9.75 7.35
N HIS A 25 8.67 10.01 8.63
CA HIS A 25 9.23 9.04 9.55
C HIS A 25 8.08 8.24 10.13
N THR A 26 7.88 7.05 9.63
CA THR A 26 6.66 6.29 9.91
C THR A 26 6.51 5.90 11.38
N GLN A 27 7.62 5.87 12.13
CA GLN A 27 7.55 5.61 13.56
C GLN A 27 6.84 6.72 14.32
N GLU A 28 6.80 7.93 13.75
CA GLU A 28 6.15 9.08 14.36
C GLU A 28 4.68 9.19 13.99
N VAL A 29 4.22 8.37 13.07
CA VAL A 29 2.81 8.33 12.67
C VAL A 29 2.11 7.28 13.52
N GLU A 30 0.99 7.66 14.12
CA GLU A 30 0.25 6.73 14.96
C GLU A 30 -0.58 5.76 14.13
N TRP A 31 -0.68 4.54 14.62
CA TRP A 31 -1.59 3.56 14.07
C TRP A 31 -3.03 3.98 14.32
N ARG A 32 -3.86 3.90 13.31
CA ARG A 32 -5.27 4.22 13.40
C ARG A 32 -6.08 2.95 13.17
N GLU A 33 -6.93 2.60 14.13
CA GLU A 33 -7.79 1.43 13.98
C GLU A 33 -8.76 1.64 12.82
N LYS A 34 -8.95 0.58 12.05
CA LYS A 34 -9.94 0.56 10.98
C LYS A 34 -11.24 -0.05 11.50
N SER A 35 -12.25 -0.07 10.63
CA SER A 35 -13.56 -0.66 11.00
C SER A 35 -13.49 -2.15 11.33
N LEU A 36 -12.50 -2.86 10.79
CA LEU A 36 -12.31 -4.26 11.10
C LEU A 36 -11.40 -4.40 12.32
N LYS A 37 -11.84 -5.18 13.28
CA LYS A 37 -11.07 -5.43 14.50
C LYS A 37 -9.75 -6.08 14.16
N GLY A 38 -8.69 -5.59 14.76
CA GLY A 38 -7.35 -6.11 14.57
C GLY A 38 -6.65 -5.61 13.30
N VAL A 39 -7.25 -4.67 12.61
CA VAL A 39 -6.66 -4.04 11.43
C VAL A 39 -6.41 -2.58 11.72
N ALA A 40 -5.18 -2.12 11.52
CA ALA A 40 -4.79 -0.73 11.73
C ALA A 40 -3.98 -0.23 10.55
N GLU A 41 -3.97 1.08 10.38
CA GLU A 41 -3.22 1.67 9.28
C GLU A 41 -2.48 2.94 9.69
N LYS A 42 -1.43 3.24 8.95
CA LYS A 42 -0.78 4.54 8.92
C LYS A 42 -0.90 5.03 7.49
N MET A 43 -1.72 6.05 7.26
CA MET A 43 -1.87 6.63 5.92
C MET A 43 -0.65 7.50 5.65
N LEU A 44 0.05 7.21 4.55
CA LEU A 44 1.27 7.92 4.18
C LEU A 44 1.01 8.99 3.13
N TRP A 45 0.10 8.72 2.21
CA TRP A 45 -0.20 9.65 1.13
C TRP A 45 -1.56 9.32 0.54
N ARG A 46 -2.27 10.35 0.16
CA ARG A 46 -3.56 10.20 -0.51
C ARG A 46 -3.73 11.29 -1.56
N ASP A 47 -4.22 10.89 -2.72
CA ASP A 47 -4.63 11.81 -3.77
C ASP A 47 -6.15 11.97 -3.70
N GLU A 48 -6.60 13.14 -3.26
CA GLU A 48 -8.02 13.39 -3.07
C GLU A 48 -8.80 13.40 -4.40
N THR A 49 -8.11 13.67 -5.50
CA THR A 49 -8.75 13.72 -6.81
C THR A 49 -9.04 12.32 -7.35
N THR A 50 -8.09 11.42 -7.23
CA THR A 50 -8.21 10.07 -7.79
C THR A 50 -8.58 9.02 -6.76
N GLY A 51 -8.39 9.31 -5.48
CA GLY A 51 -8.56 8.35 -4.41
C GLY A 51 -7.38 7.40 -4.24
N ALA A 52 -6.33 7.55 -5.03
CA ALA A 52 -5.13 6.73 -4.86
C ALA A 52 -4.50 6.99 -3.50
N SER A 53 -3.92 5.97 -2.89
CA SER A 53 -3.30 6.12 -1.58
C SER A 53 -2.20 5.12 -1.37
N ILE A 54 -1.32 5.45 -0.43
CA ILE A 54 -0.27 4.56 0.05
C ILE A 54 -0.35 4.53 1.56
N ALA A 55 -0.36 3.34 2.14
CA ALA A 55 -0.49 3.18 3.58
C ALA A 55 0.27 1.96 4.06
N LEU A 56 0.67 1.99 5.33
CA LEU A 56 1.10 0.79 6.03
C LEU A 56 -0.12 0.18 6.68
N ILE A 57 -0.29 -1.11 6.54
CA ILE A 57 -1.40 -1.86 7.13
C ILE A 57 -0.83 -2.90 8.08
N ARG A 58 -1.41 -2.98 9.26
CA ARG A 58 -1.03 -3.97 10.25
C ARG A 58 -2.23 -4.85 10.58
N PHE A 59 -2.02 -6.15 10.52
CA PHE A 59 -3.02 -7.13 10.94
C PHE A 59 -2.55 -7.75 12.24
N SER A 60 -3.37 -7.69 13.27
CA SER A 60 -3.11 -8.42 14.50
C SER A 60 -3.30 -9.90 14.26
N LYS A 61 -2.61 -10.72 15.04
CA LYS A 61 -2.72 -12.18 14.93
C LYS A 61 -4.18 -12.60 14.99
N GLY A 62 -4.59 -13.38 14.02
CA GLY A 62 -5.98 -13.86 13.94
C GLY A 62 -6.95 -12.91 13.27
N ALA A 63 -6.54 -11.70 12.94
CA ALA A 63 -7.39 -10.79 12.20
C ALA A 63 -7.54 -11.29 10.76
N SER A 64 -8.73 -11.13 10.21
CA SER A 64 -8.99 -11.55 8.84
C SER A 64 -10.08 -10.69 8.22
N ILE A 65 -10.08 -10.64 6.90
CA ILE A 65 -11.16 -10.02 6.13
C ILE A 65 -12.19 -11.12 5.90
N PRO A 66 -13.42 -10.94 6.42
CA PRO A 66 -14.38 -12.05 6.45
C PRO A 66 -14.94 -12.44 5.10
N LYS A 67 -14.81 -11.59 4.09
CA LYS A 67 -15.37 -11.88 2.76
C LYS A 67 -14.37 -11.54 1.67
N PRO A 68 -14.26 -12.37 0.63
CA PRO A 68 -13.57 -11.97 -0.59
C PRO A 68 -14.29 -10.75 -1.18
N HIS A 69 -13.53 -9.86 -1.77
CA HIS A 69 -14.10 -8.69 -2.42
C HIS A 69 -13.32 -8.37 -3.69
N MET A 70 -14.00 -7.70 -4.60
CA MET A 70 -13.40 -7.25 -5.84
C MET A 70 -12.73 -5.90 -5.61
N HIS A 71 -11.51 -5.74 -6.11
CA HIS A 71 -10.80 -4.49 -5.95
C HIS A 71 -11.26 -3.45 -6.96
N ALA A 72 -11.53 -2.24 -6.47
CA ALA A 72 -11.95 -1.12 -7.32
C ALA A 72 -10.78 -0.49 -8.08
N SER A 73 -9.55 -0.78 -7.67
CA SER A 73 -8.35 -0.25 -8.30
C SER A 73 -7.24 -1.27 -8.20
N ASN A 74 -6.15 -1.05 -8.95
CA ASN A 74 -4.96 -1.88 -8.81
C ASN A 74 -4.38 -1.71 -7.42
N GLN A 75 -4.01 -2.82 -6.80
CA GLN A 75 -3.42 -2.83 -5.47
C GLN A 75 -2.02 -3.43 -5.54
N PHE A 76 -1.05 -2.70 -4.99
CA PHE A 76 0.31 -3.18 -4.88
C PHE A 76 0.66 -3.31 -3.42
N MET A 77 1.23 -4.45 -3.04
CA MET A 77 1.52 -4.76 -1.65
C MET A 77 2.94 -5.28 -1.51
N TYR A 78 3.60 -4.84 -0.47
CA TYR A 78 4.91 -5.36 -0.08
C TYR A 78 4.83 -5.79 1.38
N CYS A 79 5.16 -7.05 1.65
CA CYS A 79 5.11 -7.57 3.01
C CYS A 79 6.41 -7.20 3.74
N LEU A 80 6.28 -6.42 4.80
CA LEU A 80 7.43 -6.00 5.59
C LEU A 80 7.78 -7.00 6.66
N SER A 81 6.77 -7.62 7.27
CA SER A 81 7.00 -8.58 8.35
C SER A 81 5.80 -9.51 8.49
N GLY A 82 6.01 -10.63 9.15
CA GLY A 82 4.94 -11.57 9.42
C GLY A 82 4.52 -12.38 8.21
N LYS A 83 3.28 -12.85 8.26
CA LYS A 83 2.74 -13.70 7.21
C LYS A 83 1.29 -13.29 6.96
N TYR A 84 0.94 -13.10 5.71
CA TYR A 84 -0.41 -12.75 5.31
C TYR A 84 -0.90 -13.76 4.27
N GLU A 85 -2.03 -14.40 4.55
CA GLU A 85 -2.59 -15.40 3.65
C GLU A 85 -3.92 -14.95 3.05
N TYR A 86 -4.04 -15.16 1.75
CA TYR A 86 -5.31 -15.06 1.04
C TYR A 86 -5.90 -16.47 0.97
N THR A 87 -6.72 -16.82 1.95
CA THR A 87 -7.20 -18.20 2.08
C THR A 87 -8.01 -18.67 0.89
N ALA A 88 -8.75 -17.77 0.25
CA ALA A 88 -9.56 -18.13 -0.91
C ALA A 88 -8.74 -18.54 -2.13
N THR A 89 -7.52 -18.01 -2.28
CA THR A 89 -6.67 -18.25 -3.44
C THR A 89 -5.41 -19.01 -3.12
N GLY A 90 -5.09 -19.19 -1.85
CA GLY A 90 -3.87 -19.85 -1.42
C GLY A 90 -2.60 -19.01 -1.55
N VAL A 91 -2.73 -17.74 -1.86
CA VAL A 91 -1.58 -16.84 -1.95
C VAL A 91 -1.10 -16.48 -0.55
N THR A 92 0.20 -16.60 -0.31
CA THR A 92 0.81 -16.28 0.97
C THR A 92 1.92 -15.26 0.77
N LEU A 93 1.86 -14.17 1.53
CA LEU A 93 2.90 -13.14 1.54
C LEU A 93 3.81 -13.37 2.75
N LEU A 94 5.09 -13.47 2.50
CA LEU A 94 6.14 -13.54 3.51
C LEU A 94 6.96 -12.26 3.45
N PRO A 95 7.81 -11.97 4.46
CA PRO A 95 8.65 -10.78 4.40
C PRO A 95 9.44 -10.73 3.09
N GLY A 96 9.36 -9.59 2.41
CA GLY A 96 9.98 -9.43 1.11
C GLY A 96 9.10 -9.79 -0.09
N SER A 97 7.91 -10.33 0.15
CA SER A 97 6.99 -10.64 -0.95
C SER A 97 6.38 -9.36 -1.52
N PHE A 98 6.35 -9.28 -2.83
CA PHE A 98 5.62 -8.24 -3.55
C PHE A 98 4.44 -8.89 -4.28
N TYR A 99 3.27 -8.29 -4.15
CA TYR A 99 2.06 -8.83 -4.75
C TYR A 99 1.25 -7.72 -5.42
N CYS A 100 0.85 -7.97 -6.63
CA CYS A 100 -0.03 -7.08 -7.37
C CYS A 100 -1.39 -7.74 -7.51
N ASN A 101 -2.42 -7.05 -7.02
CA ASN A 101 -3.80 -7.51 -7.14
C ASN A 101 -4.51 -6.52 -8.05
N PRO A 102 -4.73 -6.86 -9.31
CA PRO A 102 -5.27 -5.91 -10.26
C PRO A 102 -6.74 -5.58 -10.01
N LYS A 103 -7.16 -4.45 -10.56
CA LYS A 103 -8.55 -4.03 -10.53
C LYS A 103 -9.46 -5.13 -11.08
N GLY A 104 -10.56 -5.35 -10.40
CA GLY A 104 -11.54 -6.34 -10.81
C GLY A 104 -11.25 -7.76 -10.35
N ASN A 105 -10.14 -7.94 -9.65
CA ASN A 105 -9.72 -9.27 -9.23
C ASN A 105 -10.21 -9.61 -7.81
#